data_6b47115c1d023451cbb3abb935213d07
#
_entry.id   6b47115c1d023451cbb3abb935213d07
#
_cell.length_a   1.000
_cell.length_b   1.000
_cell.length_c   1.000
_cell.angle_alpha   90.00
_cell.angle_beta   90.00
_cell.angle_gamma   90.00
#
_symmetry.space_group_name_H-M   'P 1'
#
loop_
_entity.id
_entity.type
_entity.pdbx_description
1 polymer ?
#
loop_
_entity_poly.entity_id
_entity_poly.type
_entity_poly.pdbx_seq_one_letter_code
_entity_poly.pdbx_strand_id
1 'polypeptide(L)'
;MAQLTVYDPRGYPPEITQRGMAPRYASLVGHPVYLIDTRFDDGDRLLVQIEAWFKENMPEVETVFVSKIGVYTEDDPRLWEEIKERQGAAIMAVGH
;
A
#
# COMPACT_ATOMS: atom_id res chain seq x y z
N MET A 1 -28.97 -41.16 11.05
CA MET A 1 -27.54 -40.87 10.90
C MET A 1 -27.20 -39.57 11.61
N ALA A 2 -26.24 -39.65 12.49
CA ALA A 2 -25.83 -38.46 13.19
C ALA A 2 -25.10 -37.52 12.21
N GLN A 3 -25.57 -36.31 12.12
CA GLN A 3 -24.84 -35.30 11.38
C GLN A 3 -23.65 -34.82 12.22
N LEU A 4 -22.49 -35.04 11.69
CA LEU A 4 -21.31 -34.46 12.28
C LEU A 4 -21.19 -33.01 11.83
N THR A 5 -21.34 -32.11 12.78
CA THR A 5 -21.03 -30.71 12.52
C THR A 5 -19.55 -30.50 12.73
N VAL A 6 -18.85 -30.35 11.65
CA VAL A 6 -17.41 -30.10 11.71
C VAL A 6 -17.18 -28.64 11.36
N TYR A 7 -16.53 -27.95 12.27
CA TYR A 7 -16.13 -26.59 11.98
C TYR A 7 -14.97 -26.61 10.99
N ASP A 8 -15.13 -25.87 9.90
CA ASP A 8 -14.06 -25.73 8.95
C ASP A 8 -12.97 -24.87 9.59
N PRO A 9 -11.77 -25.42 9.78
CA PRO A 9 -10.70 -24.64 10.41
C PRO A 9 -10.23 -23.45 9.57
N ARG A 10 -10.56 -23.45 8.30
CA ARG A 10 -10.26 -22.31 7.43
C ARG A 10 -11.29 -21.19 7.56
N GLY A 11 -12.47 -21.50 8.12
CA GLY A 11 -13.57 -20.56 8.17
C GLY A 11 -14.12 -20.23 6.78
N TYR A 12 -15.05 -19.33 6.75
CA TYR A 12 -15.59 -18.82 5.48
C TYR A 12 -14.87 -17.52 5.14
N PRO A 13 -14.40 -17.36 3.92
CA PRO A 13 -13.82 -16.09 3.52
C PRO A 13 -14.88 -14.98 3.58
N PRO A 14 -14.51 -13.77 3.98
CA PRO A 14 -15.45 -12.66 3.95
C PRO A 14 -15.92 -12.42 2.53
N GLU A 15 -17.15 -11.94 2.40
CA GLU A 15 -17.64 -11.52 1.08
C GLU A 15 -16.75 -10.41 0.57
N ILE A 16 -16.13 -10.66 -0.58
CA ILE A 16 -15.27 -9.67 -1.20
C ILE A 16 -16.02 -9.13 -2.41
N THR A 17 -16.36 -7.85 -2.37
CA THR A 17 -16.85 -7.17 -3.54
C THR A 17 -15.70 -7.09 -4.53
N GLN A 18 -15.85 -7.72 -5.69
CA GLN A 18 -14.81 -7.63 -6.70
C GLN A 18 -14.73 -6.21 -7.20
N ARG A 19 -13.58 -5.61 -6.98
CA ARG A 19 -13.26 -4.31 -7.52
C ARG A 19 -12.17 -4.49 -8.55
N GLY A 20 -12.27 -3.73 -9.63
CA GLY A 20 -11.19 -3.69 -10.60
C GLY A 20 -9.93 -3.08 -10.01
N MET A 21 -8.84 -3.23 -10.70
CA MET A 21 -7.60 -2.57 -10.32
C MET A 21 -7.76 -1.06 -10.46
N ALA A 22 -7.01 -0.32 -9.67
CA ALA A 22 -6.99 1.14 -9.80
C ALA A 22 -6.54 1.53 -11.22
N PRO A 23 -7.05 2.66 -11.74
CA PRO A 23 -6.59 3.14 -13.04
C PRO A 23 -5.07 3.30 -13.05
N ARG A 24 -4.46 2.96 -14.17
CA ARG A 24 -3.01 3.08 -14.33
C ARG A 24 -2.69 4.33 -15.11
N TYR A 25 -1.66 5.02 -14.67
CA TYR A 25 -1.15 6.18 -15.38
C TYR A 25 -0.27 5.71 -16.54
N ALA A 26 -0.35 6.42 -17.65
CA ALA A 26 0.52 6.13 -18.79
C ALA A 26 1.98 6.40 -18.47
N SER A 27 2.24 7.36 -17.58
CA SER A 27 3.58 7.70 -17.10
C SER A 27 3.46 8.14 -15.64
N LEU A 28 4.52 7.95 -14.87
CA LEU A 28 4.59 8.46 -13.50
C LEU A 28 5.06 9.92 -13.42
N VAL A 29 5.47 10.48 -14.54
CA VAL A 29 5.85 11.90 -14.58
C VAL A 29 4.63 12.77 -14.29
N GLY A 30 4.74 13.64 -13.29
CA GLY A 30 3.61 14.44 -12.84
C GLY A 30 2.74 13.76 -11.79
N HIS A 31 3.02 12.50 -11.47
CA HIS A 31 2.30 11.75 -10.44
C HIS A 31 3.28 11.35 -9.34
N PRO A 32 3.25 12.01 -8.17
CA PRO A 32 4.20 11.66 -7.12
C PRO A 32 3.98 10.24 -6.64
N VAL A 33 5.08 9.54 -6.34
CA VAL A 33 5.04 8.20 -5.78
C VAL A 33 5.26 8.31 -4.29
N TYR A 34 4.24 7.96 -3.51
CA TYR A 34 4.32 7.94 -2.06
C TYR A 34 4.91 6.63 -1.60
N LEU A 35 5.99 6.73 -0.84
CA LEU A 35 6.63 5.58 -0.21
C LEU A 35 6.14 5.55 1.23
N ILE A 36 5.23 4.63 1.52
CA ILE A 36 4.48 4.63 2.78
C ILE A 36 5.07 3.58 3.71
N ASP A 37 5.66 4.04 4.80
CA ASP A 37 6.20 3.18 5.85
C ASP A 37 5.07 2.81 6.82
N THR A 38 4.81 1.52 6.98
CA THR A 38 3.83 1.02 7.94
C THR A 38 4.40 0.93 9.35
N ARG A 39 5.66 1.33 9.52
CA ARG A 39 6.36 1.38 10.81
C ARG A 39 6.55 -0.01 11.41
N PHE A 40 6.74 -0.98 10.55
CA PHE A 40 6.99 -2.36 10.97
C PHE A 40 8.34 -2.82 10.44
N ASP A 41 9.15 -3.38 11.35
CA ASP A 41 10.46 -3.97 11.05
C ASP A 41 11.36 -3.01 10.28
N ASP A 42 12.01 -3.47 9.22
CA ASP A 42 12.93 -2.68 8.42
C ASP A 42 12.29 -2.09 7.16
N GLY A 43 10.97 -1.88 7.20
CA GLY A 43 10.23 -1.31 6.08
C GLY A 43 10.76 0.06 5.65
N ASP A 44 11.17 0.89 6.61
CA ASP A 44 11.75 2.19 6.33
C ASP A 44 13.04 2.08 5.53
N ARG A 45 13.88 1.09 5.86
CA ARG A 45 15.14 0.85 5.14
C ARG A 45 14.89 0.38 3.71
N LEU A 46 13.90 -0.50 3.53
CA LEU A 46 13.51 -0.93 2.20
C LEU A 46 13.04 0.25 1.37
N LEU A 47 12.19 1.09 1.93
CA LEU A 47 11.65 2.25 1.21
C LEU A 47 12.73 3.26 0.84
N VAL A 48 13.74 3.45 1.70
CA VAL A 48 14.88 4.31 1.38
C VAL A 48 15.64 3.77 0.18
N GLN A 49 15.80 2.45 0.09
CA GLN A 49 16.44 1.82 -1.06
C GLN A 49 15.60 2.01 -2.33
N ILE A 50 14.29 1.90 -2.22
CA ILE A 50 13.39 2.13 -3.35
C ILE A 50 13.47 3.59 -3.79
N GLU A 51 13.51 4.52 -2.86
CA GLU A 51 13.66 5.94 -3.18
C GLU A 51 14.97 6.19 -3.94
N ALA A 52 16.06 5.58 -3.49
CA ALA A 52 17.35 5.70 -4.18
C ALA A 52 17.28 5.15 -5.60
N TRP A 53 16.56 4.04 -5.78
CA TRP A 53 16.34 3.45 -7.10
C TRP A 53 15.63 4.43 -8.04
N PHE A 54 14.58 5.11 -7.55
CA PHE A 54 13.86 6.11 -8.35
C PHE A 54 14.77 7.28 -8.72
N LYS A 55 15.55 7.77 -7.78
CA LYS A 55 16.48 8.87 -8.05
C LYS A 55 17.50 8.52 -9.12
N GLU A 56 17.95 7.27 -9.13
CA GLU A 56 18.96 6.82 -10.09
C GLU A 56 18.36 6.50 -11.45
N ASN A 57 17.19 5.85 -11.48
CA ASN A 57 16.62 5.29 -12.70
C ASN A 57 15.49 6.12 -13.29
N MET A 58 14.75 6.87 -12.45
CA MET A 58 13.62 7.69 -12.87
C MET A 58 13.66 9.04 -12.15
N PRO A 59 14.70 9.86 -12.41
CA PRO A 59 14.90 11.09 -11.65
C PRO A 59 13.81 12.14 -11.84
N GLU A 60 13.02 12.04 -12.92
CA GLU A 60 11.90 12.96 -13.17
C GLU A 60 10.65 12.61 -12.34
N VAL A 61 10.64 11.47 -11.66
CA VAL A 61 9.52 11.07 -10.81
C VAL A 61 9.76 11.58 -9.40
N GLU A 62 8.79 12.33 -8.86
CA GLU A 62 8.84 12.79 -7.49
C GLU A 62 8.50 11.62 -6.55
N THR A 63 9.32 11.43 -5.52
CA THR A 63 9.01 10.46 -4.46
C THR A 63 8.76 11.20 -3.16
N VAL A 64 7.76 10.74 -2.40
CA VAL A 64 7.40 11.33 -1.11
C VAL A 64 7.43 10.23 -0.05
N PHE A 65 8.38 10.31 0.87
CA PHE A 65 8.49 9.34 1.95
C PHE A 65 7.60 9.79 3.10
N VAL A 66 6.67 8.93 3.51
CA VAL A 66 5.77 9.21 4.62
C VAL A 66 5.66 7.99 5.53
N SER A 67 5.47 8.24 6.82
CA SER A 67 5.13 7.19 7.76
C SER A 67 3.63 7.23 8.01
N LYS A 68 2.98 6.09 7.88
CA LYS A 68 1.56 5.97 8.14
C LYS A 68 1.27 6.14 9.62
N ILE A 69 0.15 6.74 9.94
CA ILE A 69 -0.30 6.85 11.33
C ILE A 69 -0.68 5.47 11.84
N GLY A 70 -0.22 5.15 13.05
CA GLY A 70 -0.54 3.89 13.70
C GLY A 70 0.10 2.69 13.06
N VAL A 71 -0.43 1.52 13.37
CA VAL A 71 0.06 0.25 12.81
C VAL A 71 -0.58 -0.03 11.45
N TYR A 72 -0.10 -1.08 10.80
CA TYR A 72 -0.55 -1.41 9.43
C TYR A 72 -2.06 -1.62 9.30
N THR A 73 -2.73 -1.98 10.39
CA THR A 73 -4.18 -2.21 10.37
C THR A 73 -4.99 -0.95 10.58
N GLU A 74 -4.37 0.14 10.96
CA GLU A 74 -5.09 1.40 11.19
C GLU A 74 -5.20 2.20 9.90
N ASP A 75 -6.36 2.79 9.70
CA ASP A 75 -6.62 3.64 8.55
C ASP A 75 -5.94 5.00 8.71
N ASP A 76 -5.61 5.61 7.60
CA ASP A 76 -5.04 6.95 7.57
C ASP A 76 -5.72 7.75 6.46
N PRO A 77 -6.98 8.17 6.71
CA PRO A 77 -7.76 8.84 5.67
C PRO A 77 -7.15 10.13 5.16
N ARG A 78 -6.40 10.86 5.99
CA ARG A 78 -5.75 12.10 5.56
C ARG A 78 -4.67 11.82 4.51
N LEU A 79 -3.93 10.74 4.69
CA LEU A 79 -2.91 10.34 3.74
C LEU A 79 -3.54 9.92 2.41
N TRP A 80 -4.61 9.15 2.46
CA TRP A 80 -5.30 8.71 1.24
C TRP A 80 -5.88 9.89 0.47
N GLU A 81 -6.44 10.87 1.16
CA GLU A 81 -6.96 12.07 0.53
C GLU A 81 -5.84 12.87 -0.15
N GLU A 82 -4.70 13.02 0.51
CA GLU A 82 -3.56 13.73 -0.07
C GLU A 82 -3.09 13.05 -1.36
N ILE A 83 -2.98 11.72 -1.34
CA ILE A 83 -2.55 10.97 -2.53
C ILE A 83 -3.53 11.16 -3.67
N LYS A 84 -4.83 11.12 -3.38
CA LYS A 84 -5.87 11.33 -4.38
C LYS A 84 -5.82 12.73 -4.97
N GLU A 85 -5.68 13.74 -4.13
CA GLU A 85 -5.63 15.13 -4.56
C GLU A 85 -4.44 15.40 -5.46
N ARG A 86 -3.31 14.80 -5.16
CA ARG A 86 -2.09 14.94 -5.97
C ARG A 86 -2.04 13.97 -7.13
N GLN A 87 -3.04 13.12 -7.30
CA GLN A 87 -3.07 12.07 -8.31
C GLN A 87 -1.81 11.20 -8.25
N GLY A 88 -1.46 10.80 -7.03
CA GLY A 88 -0.25 10.06 -6.76
C GLY A 88 -0.40 8.57 -6.93
N ALA A 89 0.72 7.88 -6.94
CA ALA A 89 0.82 6.44 -6.78
C ALA A 89 1.38 6.14 -5.40
N ALA A 90 1.30 4.88 -4.97
CA ALA A 90 1.77 4.53 -3.64
C ALA A 90 2.45 3.16 -3.64
N ILE A 91 3.55 3.09 -2.88
CA ILE A 91 4.22 1.83 -2.54
C ILE A 91 4.23 1.75 -1.03
N MET A 92 3.61 0.74 -0.48
CA MET A 92 3.50 0.56 0.97
C MET A 92 4.33 -0.64 1.42
N ALA A 93 5.10 -0.48 2.47
CA ALA A 93 5.91 -1.55 3.04
C ALA A 93 5.98 -1.37 4.57
N VAL A 94 6.00 -2.43 5.31
CA VAL A 94 5.80 -3.81 4.89
C VAL A 94 4.59 -4.35 5.61
N GLY A 95 3.95 -5.34 5.01
CA GLY A 95 2.83 -6.02 5.64
C GLY A 95 3.28 -7.20 6.50
N HIS A 96 2.41 -7.63 7.41
CA HIS A 96 2.67 -8.83 8.20
C HIS A 96 1.41 -9.52 8.68
#